data_5a8f70699fd30ef112f6bacceb491364
#
_entry.id   5a8f70699fd30ef112f6bacceb491364
#
_cell.length_a   1.000
_cell.length_b   1.000
_cell.length_c   1.000
_cell.angle_alpha   90.00
_cell.angle_beta   90.00
_cell.angle_gamma   90.00
#
_symmetry.space_group_name_H-M   'P 1'
#
loop_
_entity.id
_entity.type
_entity.pdbx_description
1 polymer ?
#
loop_
_entity_poly.entity_id
_entity_poly.type
_entity_poly.pdbx_seq_one_letter_code
_entity_poly.pdbx_strand_id
1 'polypeptide(L)'
;MNNKIVIETTSDASHTLYLPELDEHYHSVNGAIQESKHVYIESAFNQCKKTEIHVLEMGFGTGLNALLTYSEAQKREVKVIYTTLEKYPLPKEIISQLNYSDDNNLIFEQIHSAKWEERIALTPFFSIQKINIDFNKYDFPGMYDVIYYDAFAPDKQSEVWNQDLFCRIYSATNDKGILSTYCAKGEIRRRMQNAGFIVNRLPGPPGKREILQAVKCK
;
A
#
# COMPACT_ATOMS: atom_id res chain seq x y z
N MET A 1 17.43 6.71 -19.93
CA MET A 1 16.87 8.05 -19.66
C MET A 1 16.93 8.25 -18.16
N ASN A 2 17.53 9.35 -17.69
CA ASN A 2 17.60 9.65 -16.25
C ASN A 2 16.20 10.11 -15.80
N ASN A 3 15.41 9.19 -15.28
CA ASN A 3 14.15 9.54 -14.63
C ASN A 3 14.50 10.35 -13.38
N LYS A 4 14.42 11.66 -13.49
CA LYS A 4 14.79 12.55 -12.39
C LYS A 4 13.64 12.57 -11.38
N ILE A 5 13.66 11.63 -10.42
CA ILE A 5 12.77 11.65 -9.26
C ILE A 5 13.12 12.89 -8.43
N VAL A 6 12.11 13.66 -8.03
CA VAL A 6 12.27 14.85 -7.18
C VAL A 6 11.68 14.54 -5.81
N ILE A 7 12.44 14.83 -4.75
CA ILE A 7 11.95 14.72 -3.37
C ILE A 7 11.31 16.06 -3.00
N GLU A 8 10.09 16.01 -2.53
CA GLU A 8 9.32 17.16 -2.07
C GLU A 8 8.86 16.98 -0.63
N THR A 9 8.79 18.08 0.12
CA THR A 9 8.24 18.08 1.49
C THR A 9 6.76 18.37 1.43
N THR A 10 5.96 17.52 2.06
CA THR A 10 4.50 17.66 2.13
C THR A 10 4.07 18.53 3.33
N SER A 11 2.77 18.83 3.42
CA SER A 11 2.24 19.71 4.48
C SER A 11 2.38 19.16 5.91
N ASP A 12 2.56 17.83 6.06
CA ASP A 12 2.82 17.20 7.37
C ASP A 12 4.33 17.03 7.65
N ALA A 13 5.18 17.73 6.89
CA ALA A 13 6.63 17.71 6.93
C ALA A 13 7.26 16.38 6.48
N SER A 14 6.50 15.36 6.10
CA SER A 14 7.04 14.14 5.51
C SER A 14 7.41 14.34 4.05
N HIS A 15 8.30 13.49 3.52
CA HIS A 15 8.68 13.54 2.12
C HIS A 15 7.68 12.80 1.23
N THR A 16 7.53 13.28 0.00
CA THR A 16 6.96 12.54 -1.13
C THR A 16 7.92 12.58 -2.31
N LEU A 17 7.68 11.74 -3.29
CA LEU A 17 8.45 11.71 -4.54
C LEU A 17 7.56 12.17 -5.68
N TYR A 18 8.05 13.12 -6.47
CA TYR A 18 7.42 13.55 -7.71
C TYR A 18 8.14 12.93 -8.92
N LEU A 19 7.36 12.34 -9.82
CA LEU A 19 7.82 11.80 -11.10
C LEU A 19 7.40 12.73 -12.25
N PRO A 20 8.29 13.58 -12.74
CA PRO A 20 7.95 14.53 -13.82
C PRO A 20 7.44 13.87 -15.10
N GLU A 21 7.93 12.68 -15.44
CA GLU A 21 7.51 11.95 -16.65
C GLU A 21 6.06 11.49 -16.60
N LEU A 22 5.55 11.16 -15.40
CA LEU A 22 4.16 10.78 -15.18
C LEU A 22 3.30 11.96 -14.73
N ASP A 23 3.93 13.08 -14.34
CA ASP A 23 3.26 14.18 -13.66
C ASP A 23 2.43 13.65 -12.49
N GLU A 24 3.08 12.88 -11.57
CA GLU A 24 2.41 12.21 -10.47
C GLU A 24 3.31 12.15 -9.23
N HIS A 25 2.70 12.19 -8.05
CA HIS A 25 3.36 12.02 -6.77
C HIS A 25 3.12 10.62 -6.20
N TYR A 26 4.08 10.10 -5.46
CA TYR A 26 3.92 8.83 -4.73
C TYR A 26 2.87 8.95 -3.62
N HIS A 27 2.82 10.09 -2.93
CA HIS A 27 1.84 10.39 -1.88
C HIS A 27 1.34 11.82 -2.02
N SER A 28 0.24 12.13 -1.36
CA SER A 28 -0.35 13.46 -1.36
C SER A 28 0.61 14.53 -0.85
N VAL A 29 0.69 15.65 -1.53
CA VAL A 29 1.42 16.85 -1.06
C VAL A 29 0.82 17.46 0.22
N ASN A 30 -0.41 17.05 0.58
CA ASN A 30 -1.08 17.48 1.81
C ASN A 30 -0.64 16.69 3.05
N GLY A 31 0.24 15.69 2.89
CA GLY A 31 0.81 14.89 3.97
C GLY A 31 0.91 13.42 3.59
N ALA A 32 2.12 12.90 3.39
CA ALA A 32 2.33 11.52 2.99
C ALA A 32 2.02 10.56 4.13
N ILE A 33 2.53 10.84 5.33
CA ILE A 33 2.27 10.01 6.52
C ILE A 33 0.80 10.07 6.91
N GLN A 34 0.19 11.25 6.89
CA GLN A 34 -1.21 11.43 7.25
C GLN A 34 -2.14 10.69 6.28
N GLU A 35 -1.88 10.77 4.97
CA GLU A 35 -2.65 10.04 3.96
C GLU A 35 -2.54 8.53 4.16
N SER A 36 -1.33 8.00 4.25
CA SER A 36 -1.08 6.57 4.41
C SER A 36 -1.70 6.02 5.70
N LYS A 37 -1.59 6.74 6.82
CA LYS A 37 -2.26 6.38 8.08
C LYS A 37 -3.77 6.29 7.89
N HIS A 38 -4.39 7.32 7.31
CA HIS A 38 -5.83 7.37 7.14
C HIS A 38 -6.35 6.28 6.20
N VAL A 39 -5.73 6.16 5.01
CA VAL A 39 -6.21 5.26 3.95
C VAL A 39 -5.94 3.80 4.29
N TYR A 40 -4.75 3.47 4.80
CA TYR A 40 -4.31 2.08 4.90
C TYR A 40 -4.34 1.56 6.34
N ILE A 41 -3.90 2.35 7.30
CA ILE A 41 -3.86 1.88 8.68
C ILE A 41 -5.25 1.96 9.33
N GLU A 42 -5.86 3.14 9.35
CA GLU A 42 -7.14 3.35 10.04
C GLU A 42 -8.31 2.70 9.31
N SER A 43 -8.35 2.84 7.98
CA SER A 43 -9.47 2.37 7.16
C SER A 43 -9.38 0.89 6.79
N ALA A 44 -8.24 0.20 6.97
CA ALA A 44 -8.10 -1.21 6.67
C ALA A 44 -7.43 -2.00 7.79
N PHE A 45 -6.16 -1.78 8.09
CA PHE A 45 -5.40 -2.60 9.04
C PHE A 45 -6.05 -2.66 10.43
N ASN A 46 -6.44 -1.52 10.97
CA ASN A 46 -7.05 -1.42 12.29
C ASN A 46 -8.49 -1.96 12.34
N GLN A 47 -9.12 -2.16 11.20
CA GLN A 47 -10.43 -2.82 11.11
C GLN A 47 -10.32 -4.34 11.18
N CYS A 48 -9.19 -4.93 10.82
CA CYS A 48 -8.92 -6.37 10.97
C CYS A 48 -8.65 -6.71 12.43
N LYS A 49 -9.44 -7.65 13.01
CA LYS A 49 -9.35 -8.03 14.44
C LYS A 49 -8.61 -9.34 14.68
N LYS A 50 -7.92 -9.87 13.66
CA LYS A 50 -7.11 -11.08 13.78
C LYS A 50 -5.83 -10.82 14.57
N THR A 51 -5.28 -11.87 15.18
CA THR A 51 -3.97 -11.84 15.88
C THR A 51 -2.78 -12.14 14.94
N GLU A 52 -3.06 -12.78 13.79
CA GLU A 52 -2.14 -12.94 12.67
C GLU A 52 -2.83 -12.39 11.42
N ILE A 53 -2.22 -11.41 10.77
CA ILE A 53 -2.80 -10.64 9.66
C ILE A 53 -1.92 -10.79 8.44
N HIS A 54 -2.49 -11.29 7.35
CA HIS A 54 -1.84 -11.36 6.04
C HIS A 54 -2.17 -10.08 5.26
N VAL A 55 -1.18 -9.25 5.02
CA VAL A 55 -1.30 -8.00 4.27
C VAL A 55 -0.74 -8.19 2.86
N LEU A 56 -1.49 -7.72 1.87
CA LEU A 56 -1.01 -7.53 0.50
C LEU A 56 -0.97 -6.04 0.17
N GLU A 57 0.16 -5.56 -0.32
CA GLU A 57 0.29 -4.21 -0.85
C GLU A 57 0.54 -4.23 -2.35
N MET A 58 -0.22 -3.46 -3.09
CA MET A 58 -0.07 -3.25 -4.53
C MET A 58 0.61 -1.89 -4.75
N GLY A 59 1.92 -1.90 -4.93
CA GLY A 59 2.78 -0.72 -5.02
C GLY A 59 3.55 -0.47 -3.72
N PHE A 60 4.79 -1.01 -3.63
CA PHE A 60 5.66 -0.80 -2.47
C PHE A 60 6.16 0.65 -2.38
N GLY A 61 6.51 1.22 -3.54
CA GLY A 61 6.96 2.59 -3.66
C GLY A 61 8.04 2.97 -2.66
N THR A 62 7.73 3.95 -1.81
CA THR A 62 8.64 4.46 -0.76
C THR A 62 8.76 3.57 0.47
N GLY A 63 7.97 2.51 0.59
CA GLY A 63 7.92 1.62 1.77
C GLY A 63 7.21 2.21 2.99
N LEU A 64 6.54 3.36 2.83
CA LEU A 64 5.87 4.06 3.93
C LEU A 64 4.75 3.21 4.56
N ASN A 65 3.91 2.58 3.75
CA ASN A 65 2.81 1.75 4.25
C ASN A 65 3.33 0.54 5.03
N ALA A 66 4.44 -0.07 4.59
CA ALA A 66 5.09 -1.18 5.31
C ALA A 66 5.63 -0.72 6.66
N LEU A 67 6.28 0.45 6.74
CA LEU A 67 6.77 1.04 7.98
C LEU A 67 5.65 1.35 8.96
N LEU A 68 4.57 1.98 8.50
CA LEU A 68 3.40 2.30 9.33
C LEU A 68 2.68 1.05 9.82
N THR A 69 2.57 0.03 8.97
CA THR A 69 1.98 -1.26 9.34
C THR A 69 2.85 -1.98 10.38
N TYR A 70 4.17 -1.95 10.23
CA TYR A 70 5.08 -2.46 11.26
C TYR A 70 4.86 -1.76 12.61
N SER A 71 4.85 -0.42 12.61
CA SER A 71 4.67 0.36 13.83
C SER A 71 3.34 0.04 14.53
N GLU A 72 2.28 -0.11 13.75
CA GLU A 72 0.96 -0.45 14.29
C GLU A 72 0.86 -1.91 14.76
N ALA A 73 1.51 -2.84 14.06
CA ALA A 73 1.58 -4.24 14.47
C ALA A 73 2.26 -4.39 15.84
N GLN A 74 3.36 -3.64 16.07
CA GLN A 74 4.05 -3.60 17.37
C GLN A 74 3.14 -3.09 18.50
N LYS A 75 2.43 -1.97 18.26
CA LYS A 75 1.49 -1.40 19.25
C LYS A 75 0.36 -2.36 19.61
N ARG A 76 -0.13 -3.09 18.63
CA ARG A 76 -1.26 -4.01 18.80
C ARG A 76 -0.83 -5.41 19.22
N GLU A 77 0.47 -5.70 19.26
CA GLU A 77 1.04 -7.03 19.52
C GLU A 77 0.44 -8.10 18.60
N VAL A 78 0.22 -7.76 17.33
CA VAL A 78 -0.29 -8.69 16.31
C VAL A 78 0.82 -9.10 15.36
N LYS A 79 0.78 -10.36 14.92
CA LYS A 79 1.71 -10.87 13.92
C LYS A 79 1.28 -10.46 12.52
N VAL A 80 2.22 -9.97 11.72
CA VAL A 80 1.97 -9.56 10.33
C VAL A 80 2.87 -10.34 9.38
N ILE A 81 2.24 -10.87 8.34
CA ILE A 81 2.88 -11.41 7.16
C ILE A 81 2.58 -10.44 6.02
N TYR A 82 3.57 -9.61 5.70
CA TYR A 82 3.44 -8.52 4.73
C TYR A 82 3.99 -8.95 3.38
N THR A 83 3.15 -8.98 2.37
CA THR A 83 3.55 -9.20 0.96
C THR A 83 3.35 -7.91 0.20
N THR A 84 4.37 -7.45 -0.52
CA THR A 84 4.26 -6.25 -1.35
C THR A 84 4.78 -6.48 -2.76
N LEU A 85 4.07 -5.92 -3.72
CA LEU A 85 4.40 -6.01 -5.14
C LEU A 85 4.91 -4.67 -5.65
N GLU A 86 6.01 -4.70 -6.40
CA GLU A 86 6.57 -3.49 -7.02
C GLU A 86 7.22 -3.83 -8.37
N LYS A 87 6.84 -3.10 -9.39
CA LYS A 87 7.40 -3.31 -10.73
C LYS A 87 8.71 -2.54 -10.95
N TYR A 88 8.85 -1.39 -10.32
CA TYR A 88 9.96 -0.44 -10.50
C TYR A 88 10.55 -0.01 -9.17
N PRO A 89 11.30 -0.90 -8.47
CA PRO A 89 11.88 -0.58 -7.17
C PRO A 89 12.71 0.70 -7.19
N LEU A 90 12.54 1.52 -6.17
CA LEU A 90 13.29 2.78 -6.03
C LEU A 90 14.78 2.53 -5.77
N PRO A 91 15.68 3.38 -6.31
CA PRO A 91 17.10 3.33 -6.00
C PRO A 91 17.38 3.65 -4.52
N LYS A 92 18.42 3.02 -3.95
CA LYS A 92 18.82 3.24 -2.56
C LYS A 92 19.15 4.71 -2.27
N GLU A 93 19.71 5.40 -3.24
CA GLU A 93 20.10 6.81 -3.14
C GLU A 93 18.89 7.74 -2.95
N ILE A 94 17.72 7.35 -3.44
CA ILE A 94 16.46 8.07 -3.20
C ILE A 94 15.90 7.70 -1.83
N ILE A 95 15.86 6.40 -1.51
CA ILE A 95 15.33 5.89 -0.25
C ILE A 95 16.04 6.50 0.96
N SER A 96 17.38 6.60 0.90
CA SER A 96 18.20 7.14 1.99
C SER A 96 17.97 8.63 2.29
N GLN A 97 17.27 9.35 1.43
CA GLN A 97 16.93 10.75 1.62
C GLN A 97 15.50 10.96 2.17
N LEU A 98 14.71 9.89 2.30
CA LEU A 98 13.36 9.98 2.84
C LEU A 98 13.38 10.15 4.36
N ASN A 99 12.44 10.93 4.91
CA ASN A 99 12.40 11.30 6.32
C ASN A 99 11.25 10.66 7.10
N TYR A 100 10.87 9.41 6.77
CA TYR A 100 9.71 8.77 7.40
C TYR A 100 9.96 8.21 8.81
N SER A 101 11.21 8.05 9.19
CA SER A 101 11.58 7.51 10.49
C SER A 101 12.25 8.58 11.33
N ASP A 102 11.69 8.86 12.51
CA ASP A 102 12.37 9.68 13.52
C ASP A 102 13.48 8.86 14.20
N ASP A 103 13.19 8.15 15.28
CA ASP A 103 14.21 7.41 16.05
C ASP A 103 14.42 5.94 15.62
N ASN A 104 13.64 5.43 14.65
CA ASN A 104 13.66 4.03 14.20
C ASN A 104 14.23 3.84 12.78
N ASN A 105 15.31 4.51 12.44
CA ASN A 105 16.00 4.35 11.15
C ASN A 105 16.29 2.88 10.81
N LEU A 106 16.62 2.06 11.81
CA LEU A 106 16.99 0.66 11.59
C LEU A 106 15.90 -0.16 10.93
N ILE A 107 14.62 0.00 11.33
CA ILE A 107 13.54 -0.81 10.74
C ILE A 107 13.22 -0.39 9.31
N PHE A 108 13.25 0.91 9.01
CA PHE A 108 13.06 1.40 7.66
C PHE A 108 14.16 0.89 6.72
N GLU A 109 15.41 0.93 7.16
CA GLU A 109 16.54 0.35 6.44
C GLU A 109 16.39 -1.17 6.27
N GLN A 110 15.96 -1.91 7.30
CA GLN A 110 15.71 -3.35 7.22
C GLN A 110 14.59 -3.69 6.24
N ILE A 111 13.49 -2.94 6.21
CA ILE A 111 12.40 -3.09 5.24
C ILE A 111 12.94 -2.96 3.82
N HIS A 112 13.76 -1.95 3.54
CA HIS A 112 14.32 -1.72 2.22
C HIS A 112 15.42 -2.70 1.85
N SER A 113 16.31 -3.08 2.78
CA SER A 113 17.40 -4.02 2.56
C SER A 113 16.98 -5.48 2.53
N ALA A 114 15.77 -5.82 3.00
CA ALA A 114 15.21 -7.16 2.88
C ALA A 114 15.29 -7.62 1.42
N LYS A 115 15.73 -8.86 1.21
CA LYS A 115 15.88 -9.42 -0.14
C LYS A 115 14.53 -9.52 -0.85
N TRP A 116 14.54 -9.21 -2.14
CA TRP A 116 13.41 -9.46 -3.02
C TRP A 116 13.20 -10.97 -3.20
N GLU A 117 11.98 -11.39 -3.47
CA GLU A 117 11.52 -12.77 -3.70
C GLU A 117 11.64 -13.71 -2.48
N GLU A 118 12.20 -13.24 -1.36
CA GLU A 118 12.33 -14.01 -0.13
C GLU A 118 11.46 -13.41 0.98
N ARG A 119 10.87 -14.29 1.81
CA ARG A 119 10.21 -13.83 3.04
C ARG A 119 11.23 -13.68 4.15
N ILE A 120 11.41 -12.46 4.65
CA ILE A 120 12.37 -12.11 5.69
C ILE A 120 11.62 -11.75 6.98
N ALA A 121 11.91 -12.43 8.07
CA ALA A 121 11.43 -12.04 9.40
C ALA A 121 12.28 -10.87 9.90
N LEU A 122 11.69 -9.69 10.01
CA LEU A 122 12.35 -8.50 10.56
C LEU A 122 12.27 -8.50 12.09
N THR A 123 11.17 -8.98 12.64
CA THR A 123 10.94 -9.18 14.07
C THR A 123 10.06 -10.42 14.30
N PRO A 124 9.87 -10.87 15.56
CA PRO A 124 8.93 -11.96 15.83
C PRO A 124 7.48 -11.68 15.39
N PHE A 125 7.12 -10.39 15.29
CA PHE A 125 5.76 -9.96 14.92
C PHE A 125 5.63 -9.49 13.47
N PHE A 126 6.72 -9.32 12.72
CA PHE A 126 6.64 -8.78 11.38
C PHE A 126 7.59 -9.48 10.42
N SER A 127 7.04 -10.07 9.38
CA SER A 127 7.80 -10.58 8.24
C SER A 127 7.36 -9.87 6.97
N ILE A 128 8.31 -9.62 6.06
CA ILE A 128 8.08 -8.97 4.78
C ILE A 128 8.56 -9.85 3.63
N GLN A 129 7.77 -9.89 2.56
CA GLN A 129 8.13 -10.46 1.27
C GLN A 129 7.89 -9.40 0.18
N LYS A 130 8.96 -8.92 -0.42
CA LYS A 130 8.91 -7.99 -1.56
C LYS A 130 9.04 -8.77 -2.85
N ILE A 131 8.15 -8.54 -3.81
CA ILE A 131 8.12 -9.24 -5.09
C ILE A 131 8.22 -8.21 -6.21
N ASN A 132 9.26 -8.36 -7.04
CA ASN A 132 9.47 -7.47 -8.17
C ASN A 132 8.70 -7.96 -9.41
N ILE A 133 7.44 -7.56 -9.51
CA ILE A 133 6.51 -8.06 -10.52
C ILE A 133 5.50 -7.01 -10.97
N ASP A 134 5.04 -7.13 -12.20
CA ASP A 134 3.83 -6.45 -12.67
C ASP A 134 2.59 -7.09 -12.02
N PHE A 135 1.68 -6.28 -11.46
CA PHE A 135 0.48 -6.75 -10.74
C PHE A 135 -0.37 -7.71 -11.59
N ASN A 136 -0.46 -7.44 -12.90
CA ASN A 136 -1.22 -8.30 -13.82
C ASN A 136 -0.62 -9.70 -14.00
N LYS A 137 0.65 -9.89 -13.65
CA LYS A 137 1.36 -11.16 -13.77
C LYS A 137 1.49 -11.93 -12.46
N TYR A 138 1.05 -11.33 -11.34
CA TYR A 138 1.12 -11.99 -10.04
C TYR A 138 -0.06 -12.94 -9.84
N ASP A 139 0.19 -14.17 -9.48
CA ASP A 139 -0.84 -15.22 -9.38
C ASP A 139 -1.64 -15.22 -8.07
N PHE A 140 -1.29 -14.37 -7.12
CA PHE A 140 -1.92 -14.29 -5.79
C PHE A 140 -1.99 -15.65 -5.08
N PRO A 141 -0.85 -16.29 -4.78
CA PRO A 141 -0.82 -17.66 -4.26
C PRO A 141 -1.32 -17.78 -2.81
N GLY A 142 -1.55 -16.67 -2.14
CA GLY A 142 -1.99 -16.59 -0.75
C GLY A 142 -3.43 -16.13 -0.61
N MET A 143 -3.88 -16.10 0.66
CA MET A 143 -5.13 -15.48 1.06
C MET A 143 -4.82 -14.31 1.99
N TYR A 144 -5.42 -13.14 1.71
CA TYR A 144 -5.09 -11.89 2.39
C TYR A 144 -6.27 -11.37 3.20
N ASP A 145 -5.96 -10.82 4.38
CA ASP A 145 -6.94 -10.23 5.29
C ASP A 145 -7.09 -8.74 5.05
N VAL A 146 -6.00 -8.09 4.67
CA VAL A 146 -5.93 -6.66 4.40
C VAL A 146 -5.18 -6.44 3.09
N ILE A 147 -5.74 -5.59 2.23
CA ILE A 147 -5.16 -5.26 0.94
C ILE A 147 -5.05 -3.75 0.81
N TYR A 148 -3.84 -3.26 0.59
CA TYR A 148 -3.56 -1.87 0.25
C TYR A 148 -3.43 -1.77 -1.27
N TYR A 149 -4.37 -1.08 -1.90
CA TYR A 149 -4.31 -0.85 -3.34
C TYR A 149 -3.75 0.54 -3.61
N ASP A 150 -2.41 0.62 -3.70
CA ASP A 150 -1.64 1.88 -3.75
C ASP A 150 -0.86 2.04 -5.06
N ALA A 151 -1.49 1.74 -6.17
CA ALA A 151 -0.97 2.01 -7.51
C ALA A 151 -1.14 3.49 -7.88
N PHE A 152 -0.36 3.99 -8.83
CA PHE A 152 -0.58 5.31 -9.41
C PHE A 152 -2.00 5.46 -9.97
N ALA A 153 -2.49 6.70 -10.03
CA ALA A 153 -3.87 7.00 -10.43
C ALA A 153 -4.27 6.32 -11.76
N PRO A 154 -5.56 5.93 -11.92
CA PRO A 154 -6.03 5.26 -13.14
C PRO A 154 -5.74 6.03 -14.44
N ASP A 155 -5.62 7.35 -14.39
CA ASP A 155 -5.28 8.17 -15.55
C ASP A 155 -3.79 8.07 -15.93
N LYS A 156 -2.95 7.62 -15.01
CA LYS A 156 -1.50 7.49 -15.19
C LYS A 156 -1.08 6.04 -15.42
N GLN A 157 -1.82 5.09 -14.86
CA GLN A 157 -1.50 3.65 -14.89
C GLN A 157 -2.76 2.81 -15.04
N SER A 158 -3.54 3.04 -16.10
CA SER A 158 -4.87 2.42 -16.30
C SER A 158 -4.85 0.89 -16.35
N GLU A 159 -3.75 0.30 -16.79
CA GLU A 159 -3.59 -1.15 -16.98
C GLU A 159 -3.66 -1.96 -15.68
N VAL A 160 -3.34 -1.36 -14.53
CA VAL A 160 -3.45 -2.05 -13.23
C VAL A 160 -4.78 -1.86 -12.54
N TRP A 161 -5.70 -1.08 -13.10
CA TRP A 161 -7.03 -0.83 -12.54
C TRP A 161 -8.14 -1.61 -13.26
N ASN A 162 -7.82 -2.65 -14.00
CA ASN A 162 -8.75 -3.42 -14.82
C ASN A 162 -9.65 -4.35 -13.99
N GLN A 163 -10.75 -4.81 -14.59
CA GLN A 163 -11.76 -5.66 -13.94
C GLN A 163 -11.21 -7.02 -13.53
N ASP A 164 -10.38 -7.64 -14.41
CA ASP A 164 -9.82 -8.97 -14.15
C ASP A 164 -8.95 -8.98 -12.90
N LEU A 165 -8.09 -7.97 -12.74
CA LEU A 165 -7.23 -7.84 -11.57
C LEU A 165 -8.05 -7.75 -10.27
N PHE A 166 -9.15 -6.98 -10.26
CA PHE A 166 -10.04 -6.93 -9.08
C PHE A 166 -10.74 -8.26 -8.80
N CYS A 167 -11.10 -9.03 -9.83
CA CYS A 167 -11.67 -10.37 -9.65
C CYS A 167 -10.65 -11.34 -9.03
N ARG A 168 -9.39 -11.28 -9.47
CA ARG A 168 -8.31 -12.10 -8.93
C ARG A 168 -7.98 -11.72 -7.49
N ILE A 169 -7.94 -10.44 -7.19
CA ILE A 169 -7.77 -9.93 -5.82
C ILE A 169 -8.93 -10.38 -4.93
N TYR A 170 -10.18 -10.27 -5.41
CA TYR A 170 -11.34 -10.76 -4.66
C TYR A 170 -11.21 -12.24 -4.31
N SER A 171 -10.78 -13.06 -5.28
CA SER A 171 -10.57 -14.49 -5.07
C SER A 171 -9.51 -14.77 -3.99
N ALA A 172 -8.45 -13.96 -3.94
CA ALA A 172 -7.35 -14.05 -2.98
C ALA A 172 -7.63 -13.32 -1.65
N THR A 173 -8.81 -12.75 -1.47
CA THR A 173 -9.20 -12.08 -0.22
C THR A 173 -9.89 -13.07 0.70
N ASN A 174 -9.52 -13.10 1.98
CA ASN A 174 -10.22 -13.88 3.01
C ASN A 174 -11.65 -13.35 3.23
N ASP A 175 -12.53 -14.19 3.77
CA ASP A 175 -13.84 -13.75 4.26
C ASP A 175 -13.66 -12.62 5.28
N LYS A 176 -14.43 -11.55 5.14
CA LYS A 176 -14.31 -10.29 5.89
C LYS A 176 -12.99 -9.55 5.66
N GLY A 177 -12.20 -9.96 4.66
CA GLY A 177 -11.00 -9.23 4.25
C GLY A 177 -11.33 -7.86 3.68
N ILE A 178 -10.42 -6.92 3.87
CA ILE A 178 -10.64 -5.49 3.60
C ILE A 178 -9.61 -5.02 2.59
N LEU A 179 -10.07 -4.43 1.51
CA LEU A 179 -9.25 -3.67 0.56
C LEU A 179 -9.49 -2.19 0.76
N SER A 180 -8.43 -1.39 0.86
CA SER A 180 -8.51 0.07 0.89
C SER A 180 -7.67 0.70 -0.21
N THR A 181 -8.17 1.83 -0.74
CA THR A 181 -7.47 2.65 -1.74
C THR A 181 -7.86 4.11 -1.61
N TYR A 182 -6.90 4.97 -1.90
CA TYR A 182 -7.12 6.42 -1.97
C TYR A 182 -7.98 6.84 -3.17
N CYS A 183 -8.11 5.98 -4.18
CA CYS A 183 -8.81 6.29 -5.43
C CYS A 183 -10.32 6.12 -5.27
N ALA A 184 -11.07 7.23 -5.29
CA ALA A 184 -12.53 7.23 -5.13
C ALA A 184 -13.30 7.33 -6.45
N LYS A 185 -12.66 7.10 -7.62
CA LYS A 185 -13.32 7.17 -8.92
C LYS A 185 -14.49 6.18 -9.02
N GLY A 186 -15.63 6.66 -9.55
CA GLY A 186 -16.84 5.86 -9.67
C GLY A 186 -16.69 4.60 -10.53
N GLU A 187 -15.81 4.62 -11.55
CA GLU A 187 -15.50 3.45 -12.36
C GLU A 187 -14.75 2.38 -11.55
N ILE A 188 -13.78 2.77 -10.72
CA ILE A 188 -13.02 1.85 -9.86
C ILE A 188 -13.96 1.22 -8.83
N ARG A 189 -14.83 2.03 -8.21
CA ARG A 189 -15.86 1.50 -7.31
C ARG A 189 -16.70 0.43 -7.98
N ARG A 190 -17.20 0.69 -9.21
CA ARG A 190 -17.99 -0.30 -9.96
C ARG A 190 -17.21 -1.56 -10.28
N ARG A 191 -15.93 -1.46 -10.64
CA ARG A 191 -15.06 -2.62 -10.90
C ARG A 191 -14.90 -3.49 -9.64
N MET A 192 -14.69 -2.88 -8.48
CA MET A 192 -14.65 -3.62 -7.21
C MET A 192 -15.99 -4.30 -6.89
N GLN A 193 -17.12 -3.59 -7.09
CA GLN A 193 -18.46 -4.16 -6.89
C GLN A 193 -18.73 -5.32 -7.85
N ASN A 194 -18.37 -5.19 -9.11
CA ASN A 194 -18.50 -6.26 -10.09
C ASN A 194 -17.60 -7.47 -9.80
N ALA A 195 -16.49 -7.28 -9.10
CA ALA A 195 -15.64 -8.37 -8.61
C ALA A 195 -16.25 -9.12 -7.41
N GLY A 196 -17.25 -8.52 -6.73
CA GLY A 196 -17.96 -9.13 -5.60
C GLY A 196 -17.80 -8.41 -4.26
N PHE A 197 -17.00 -7.36 -4.18
CA PHE A 197 -16.85 -6.59 -2.95
C PHE A 197 -18.08 -5.75 -2.62
N ILE A 198 -18.39 -5.62 -1.33
CA ILE A 198 -19.20 -4.52 -0.81
C ILE A 198 -18.30 -3.31 -0.66
N VAL A 199 -18.62 -2.21 -1.36
CA VAL A 199 -17.74 -1.03 -1.40
C VAL A 199 -18.37 0.15 -0.68
N ASN A 200 -17.69 0.62 0.34
CA ASN A 200 -18.02 1.79 1.14
C ASN A 200 -17.22 3.00 0.66
N ARG A 201 -17.85 4.17 0.67
CA ARG A 201 -17.16 5.45 0.57
C ARG A 201 -16.95 5.99 1.97
N LEU A 202 -15.71 6.21 2.34
CA LEU A 202 -15.33 6.81 3.61
C LEU A 202 -14.83 8.23 3.40
N PRO A 203 -14.92 9.12 4.41
CA PRO A 203 -14.28 10.42 4.33
C PRO A 203 -12.80 10.30 3.97
N GLY A 204 -12.30 11.18 3.11
CA GLY A 204 -10.88 11.20 2.72
C GLY A 204 -10.00 11.94 3.72
N PRO A 205 -8.68 11.78 3.63
CA PRO A 205 -7.70 12.61 4.35
C PRO A 205 -7.71 14.04 3.80
N PRO A 206 -7.01 14.99 4.43
CA PRO A 206 -6.88 16.35 3.93
C PRO A 206 -6.53 16.40 2.43
N GLY A 207 -7.27 17.22 1.69
CA GLY A 207 -7.14 17.34 0.24
C GLY A 207 -7.93 16.32 -0.58
N LYS A 208 -8.53 15.30 0.04
CA LYS A 208 -9.40 14.32 -0.63
C LYS A 208 -10.78 14.26 0.01
N ARG A 209 -11.83 14.29 -0.81
CA ARG A 209 -13.22 14.21 -0.31
C ARG A 209 -13.54 12.82 0.23
N GLU A 210 -13.14 11.78 -0.48
CA GLU A 210 -13.53 10.40 -0.21
C GLU A 210 -12.38 9.43 -0.54
N ILE A 211 -12.41 8.27 0.11
CA ILE A 211 -11.62 7.07 -0.21
C ILE A 211 -12.56 5.89 -0.39
N LEU A 212 -12.07 4.77 -0.92
CA LEU A 212 -12.84 3.53 -1.01
C LEU A 212 -12.28 2.47 -0.07
N GLN A 213 -13.20 1.87 0.67
CA GLN A 213 -13.00 0.63 1.42
C GLN A 213 -13.89 -0.45 0.83
N ALA A 214 -13.32 -1.58 0.47
CA ALA A 214 -14.05 -2.72 -0.10
C ALA A 214 -13.92 -3.92 0.82
N VAL A 215 -15.04 -4.59 1.14
CA VAL A 215 -15.08 -5.72 2.07
C VAL A 215 -15.61 -6.95 1.33
N LYS A 216 -14.93 -8.08 1.49
CA LYS A 216 -15.45 -9.37 1.03
C LYS A 216 -16.42 -9.91 2.09
N CYS A 217 -17.68 -10.04 1.73
CA CYS A 217 -18.64 -10.79 2.52
C CYS A 217 -18.59 -12.27 2.16
N LYS A 218 -19.01 -13.12 3.10
CA LYS A 218 -19.14 -14.57 2.87
C LYS A 218 -19.95 -14.87 1.65
#